data_d5422f1d6c197cef676f9fc9bbd3025e
#
_entry.id   d5422f1d6c197cef676f9fc9bbd3025e
#
_cell.length_a   1.000
_cell.length_b   1.000
_cell.length_c   1.000
_cell.angle_alpha   90.00
_cell.angle_beta   90.00
_cell.angle_gamma   90.00
#
_symmetry.space_group_name_H-M   'P 1'
#
loop_
_entity.id
_entity.type
_entity.pdbx_description
1 polymer ?
#
loop_
_entity_poly.entity_id
_entity_poly.type
_entity_poly.pdbx_seq_one_letter_code
_entity_poly.pdbx_strand_id
1 'polypeptide(L)'
;MMPRVIHIIAVLLTLVMMLTACSSGGDTVERFAEANPGSGESIAIPGYETLSLAAGKTAQTVYLKNPPENAAAFVMTLTLDDGTALWTGEALQPSEAFTRITLQKALDAGEYGATLRYDCFSIPDNTPLNGAEIKLTLSVH
;
A
#
# COMPACT_ATOMS: atom_id res chain seq x y z
N MET A 1 -19.94 9.13 65.41
CA MET A 1 -20.40 10.14 64.47
C MET A 1 -19.36 10.50 63.46
N MET A 2 -18.93 9.55 62.68
CA MET A 2 -17.97 9.79 61.59
C MET A 2 -18.26 8.98 60.34
N PRO A 3 -19.46 9.04 59.72
CA PRO A 3 -19.68 8.33 58.51
C PRO A 3 -19.72 9.20 57.25
N ARG A 4 -19.53 10.51 57.38
CA ARG A 4 -19.71 11.41 56.22
C ARG A 4 -18.45 11.79 55.44
N VAL A 5 -17.31 11.52 56.00
CA VAL A 5 -16.02 11.86 55.38
C VAL A 5 -15.49 10.76 54.48
N ILE A 6 -15.94 9.53 54.72
CA ILE A 6 -15.44 8.36 53.98
C ILE A 6 -16.08 8.26 52.58
N HIS A 7 -17.25 8.83 52.36
CA HIS A 7 -17.94 8.78 51.07
C HIS A 7 -17.42 9.77 50.03
N ILE A 8 -16.73 10.82 50.48
CA ILE A 8 -16.18 11.82 49.55
C ILE A 8 -14.86 11.36 48.97
N ILE A 9 -14.11 10.55 49.69
CA ILE A 9 -12.83 10.01 49.22
C ILE A 9 -13.03 8.88 48.18
N ALA A 10 -14.12 8.15 48.32
CA ALA A 10 -14.43 7.04 47.38
C ALA A 10 -14.89 7.53 46.00
N VAL A 11 -15.47 8.72 45.92
CA VAL A 11 -15.93 9.29 44.64
C VAL A 11 -14.80 9.97 43.88
N LEU A 12 -13.76 10.40 44.57
CA LEU A 12 -12.61 11.06 43.90
C LEU A 12 -11.60 10.05 43.32
N LEU A 13 -11.66 8.79 43.77
CA LEU A 13 -10.72 7.74 43.31
C LEU A 13 -11.20 7.04 42.05
N THR A 14 -12.46 7.20 41.69
CA THR A 14 -13.00 6.57 40.48
C THR A 14 -12.91 7.44 39.24
N LEU A 15 -12.47 8.68 39.36
CA LEU A 15 -12.34 9.60 38.21
C LEU A 15 -10.93 9.69 37.64
N VAL A 16 -9.97 8.97 38.18
CA VAL A 16 -8.57 9.02 37.70
C VAL A 16 -8.21 7.84 36.82
N MET A 17 -9.10 6.89 36.54
CA MET A 17 -8.79 5.70 35.75
C MET A 17 -9.28 5.74 34.28
N MET A 18 -9.57 6.92 33.75
CA MET A 18 -9.99 7.01 32.35
C MET A 18 -9.07 7.86 31.47
N LEU A 19 -7.79 7.89 31.74
CA LEU A 19 -6.81 8.63 30.94
C LEU A 19 -5.55 7.82 30.65
N THR A 20 -5.73 6.55 30.30
CA THR A 20 -4.64 5.78 29.71
C THR A 20 -5.14 5.04 28.49
N ALA A 21 -5.58 5.80 27.50
CA ALA A 21 -5.75 5.29 26.16
C ALA A 21 -5.01 6.19 25.17
N CYS A 22 -3.74 6.38 25.42
CA CYS A 22 -2.81 6.81 24.39
C CYS A 22 -1.76 5.72 24.31
N SER A 23 -2.11 4.62 23.68
CA SER A 23 -1.08 3.75 23.17
C SER A 23 -0.51 4.45 21.96
N SER A 24 0.56 5.16 22.14
CA SER A 24 1.49 5.45 21.08
C SER A 24 2.21 4.13 20.76
N GLY A 25 1.52 3.25 20.10
CA GLY A 25 2.15 2.20 19.35
C GLY A 25 2.91 2.88 18.22
N GLY A 26 4.17 2.57 18.03
CA GLY A 26 4.92 3.00 16.89
C GLY A 26 4.23 2.49 15.63
N ASP A 27 3.42 3.34 15.06
CA ASP A 27 2.72 3.07 13.84
C ASP A 27 3.72 3.16 12.70
N THR A 28 4.17 2.02 12.27
CA THR A 28 4.44 1.85 10.86
C THR A 28 3.09 2.05 10.18
N VAL A 29 2.78 3.30 9.87
CA VAL A 29 1.60 3.61 9.09
C VAL A 29 1.89 3.11 7.68
N GLU A 30 1.51 1.88 7.41
CA GLU A 30 1.22 1.47 6.06
C GLU A 30 0.02 2.30 5.64
N ARG A 31 0.28 3.42 4.99
CA ARG A 31 -0.78 4.21 4.40
C ARG A 31 -1.30 3.44 3.20
N PHE A 32 -2.31 2.64 3.43
CA PHE A 32 -3.17 2.20 2.35
C PHE A 32 -3.85 3.43 1.78
N ALA A 33 -3.54 3.78 0.54
CA ALA A 33 -4.34 4.74 -0.17
C ALA A 33 -5.71 4.10 -0.38
N GLU A 34 -6.69 4.52 0.39
CA GLU A 34 -8.07 4.09 0.17
C GLU A 34 -8.55 4.68 -1.14
N ALA A 35 -8.58 3.85 -2.18
CA ALA A 35 -9.31 4.16 -3.39
C ALA A 35 -10.78 3.87 -3.13
N ASN A 36 -11.58 4.88 -2.97
CA ASN A 36 -12.99 4.78 -2.62
C ASN A 36 -13.89 5.46 -3.65
N PRO A 37 -15.19 5.36 -3.52
CA PRO A 37 -16.13 4.26 -3.27
C PRO A 37 -17.27 4.28 -4.27
N GLY A 38 -17.57 3.21 -4.77
CA GLY A 38 -18.84 3.02 -5.47
C GLY A 38 -19.55 1.72 -5.05
N SER A 39 -18.86 0.79 -4.42
CA SER A 39 -19.39 -0.55 -4.17
C SER A 39 -19.17 -1.09 -2.75
N GLY A 40 -18.76 -0.26 -1.79
CA GLY A 40 -18.64 -0.68 -0.39
C GLY A 40 -17.48 -1.62 -0.06
N GLU A 41 -16.64 -1.99 -1.01
CA GLU A 41 -15.44 -2.78 -0.79
C GLU A 41 -14.21 -1.93 -1.04
N SER A 42 -13.34 -1.80 -0.04
CA SER A 42 -12.07 -1.13 -0.19
C SER A 42 -11.06 -2.07 -0.87
N ILE A 43 -10.27 -1.52 -1.80
CA ILE A 43 -9.21 -2.25 -2.48
C ILE A 43 -7.90 -1.96 -1.75
N ALA A 44 -7.24 -3.02 -1.26
CA ALA A 44 -5.93 -2.90 -0.65
C ALA A 44 -4.86 -2.77 -1.74
N ILE A 45 -4.20 -1.60 -1.81
CA ILE A 45 -3.12 -1.32 -2.75
C ILE A 45 -1.79 -1.44 -2.01
N PRO A 46 -0.91 -2.39 -2.36
CA PRO A 46 0.40 -2.49 -1.75
C PRO A 46 1.27 -1.27 -2.08
N GLY A 47 1.88 -0.67 -1.07
CA GLY A 47 2.87 0.39 -1.22
C GLY A 47 4.28 -0.19 -1.34
N TYR A 48 5.06 0.35 -2.27
CA TYR A 48 6.48 0.04 -2.41
C TYR A 48 7.27 1.34 -2.35
N GLU A 49 8.23 1.44 -1.46
CA GLU A 49 9.11 2.62 -1.38
C GLU A 49 10.25 2.53 -2.39
N THR A 50 10.82 1.34 -2.53
CA THR A 50 11.95 1.09 -3.41
C THR A 50 11.80 -0.25 -4.09
N LEU A 51 12.12 -0.29 -5.38
CA LEU A 51 12.34 -1.52 -6.15
C LEU A 51 13.82 -1.63 -6.50
N SER A 52 14.44 -2.75 -6.15
CA SER A 52 15.83 -3.07 -6.49
C SER A 52 15.87 -3.77 -7.85
N LEU A 53 16.61 -3.21 -8.79
CA LEU A 53 16.71 -3.71 -10.16
C LEU A 53 18.17 -3.95 -10.55
N ALA A 54 18.40 -4.88 -11.47
CA ALA A 54 19.71 -5.18 -12.01
C ALA A 54 20.06 -4.21 -13.15
N ALA A 55 21.24 -3.58 -13.06
CA ALA A 55 21.73 -2.66 -14.07
C ALA A 55 22.03 -3.38 -15.40
N GLY A 56 21.74 -2.72 -16.51
CA GLY A 56 22.05 -3.21 -17.86
C GLY A 56 21.22 -4.42 -18.30
N LYS A 57 20.16 -4.79 -17.57
CA LYS A 57 19.29 -5.92 -17.88
C LYS A 57 17.85 -5.45 -18.04
N THR A 58 17.14 -6.03 -19.00
CA THR A 58 15.69 -5.85 -19.14
C THR A 58 14.91 -6.82 -18.25
N ALA A 59 15.39 -8.05 -18.10
CA ALA A 59 14.79 -9.03 -17.21
C ALA A 59 15.10 -8.68 -15.74
N GLN A 60 14.05 -8.50 -14.93
CA GLN A 60 14.14 -8.08 -13.54
C GLN A 60 13.43 -9.06 -12.63
N THR A 61 14.00 -9.29 -11.46
CA THR A 61 13.32 -9.99 -10.37
C THR A 61 12.67 -8.96 -9.46
N VAL A 62 11.37 -9.10 -9.22
CA VAL A 62 10.56 -8.20 -8.41
C VAL A 62 9.59 -9.01 -7.55
N TYR A 63 8.86 -8.35 -6.68
CA TYR A 63 7.72 -8.97 -6.01
C TYR A 63 6.57 -7.97 -5.93
N LEU A 64 5.71 -7.98 -6.94
CA LEU A 64 4.56 -7.10 -7.05
C LEU A 64 3.29 -7.95 -6.92
N LYS A 65 2.56 -7.79 -5.83
CA LYS A 65 1.43 -8.67 -5.47
C LYS A 65 0.08 -7.97 -5.57
N ASN A 66 -0.95 -8.78 -5.75
CA ASN A 66 -2.34 -8.42 -5.49
C ASN A 66 -2.78 -9.16 -4.22
N PRO A 67 -3.11 -8.43 -3.13
CA PRO A 67 -3.54 -9.06 -1.87
C PRO A 67 -4.73 -10.00 -2.04
N PRO A 68 -4.78 -11.10 -1.28
CA PRO A 68 -5.84 -12.10 -1.41
C PRO A 68 -7.23 -11.62 -1.00
N GLU A 69 -7.30 -10.60 -0.15
CA GLU A 69 -8.54 -9.98 0.30
C GLU A 69 -9.22 -9.10 -0.74
N ASN A 70 -8.53 -8.77 -1.85
CA ASN A 70 -9.11 -7.96 -2.90
C ASN A 70 -10.14 -8.71 -3.73
N ALA A 71 -11.21 -8.03 -4.11
CA ALA A 71 -12.20 -8.50 -5.10
C ALA A 71 -11.95 -7.86 -6.48
N ALA A 72 -10.74 -7.40 -6.75
CA ALA A 72 -10.36 -6.72 -7.97
C ALA A 72 -9.06 -7.28 -8.56
N ALA A 73 -8.98 -7.33 -9.88
CA ALA A 73 -7.75 -7.57 -10.60
C ALA A 73 -6.99 -6.26 -10.81
N PHE A 74 -5.66 -6.32 -10.86
CA PHE A 74 -4.79 -5.17 -11.11
C PHE A 74 -4.11 -5.27 -12.48
N VAL A 75 -4.07 -4.17 -13.20
CA VAL A 75 -3.10 -3.95 -14.27
C VAL A 75 -2.12 -2.90 -13.77
N MET A 76 -0.85 -3.27 -13.68
CA MET A 76 0.18 -2.38 -13.16
C MET A 76 1.02 -1.81 -14.29
N THR A 77 1.34 -0.53 -14.22
CA THR A 77 2.24 0.15 -15.15
C THR A 77 3.34 0.88 -14.39
N LEU A 78 4.59 0.60 -14.73
CA LEU A 78 5.78 1.26 -14.17
C LEU A 78 6.31 2.29 -15.15
N THR A 79 6.38 3.55 -14.70
CA THR A 79 6.80 4.69 -15.51
C THR A 79 7.83 5.52 -14.75
N LEU A 80 8.91 5.95 -15.41
CA LEU A 80 9.86 6.91 -14.85
C LEU A 80 9.21 8.30 -14.70
N ASP A 81 9.77 9.12 -13.84
CA ASP A 81 9.28 10.48 -13.60
C ASP A 81 9.40 11.39 -14.85
N ASP A 82 10.25 11.04 -15.81
CA ASP A 82 10.36 11.72 -17.11
C ASP A 82 9.26 11.30 -18.12
N GLY A 83 8.36 10.40 -17.74
CA GLY A 83 7.30 9.87 -18.59
C GLY A 83 7.65 8.61 -19.37
N THR A 84 8.87 8.08 -19.25
CA THR A 84 9.28 6.85 -19.93
C THR A 84 8.55 5.66 -19.34
N ALA A 85 7.70 4.97 -20.14
CA ALA A 85 7.08 3.73 -19.72
C ALA A 85 8.13 2.61 -19.73
N LEU A 86 8.32 1.94 -18.59
CA LEU A 86 9.26 0.85 -18.43
C LEU A 86 8.60 -0.51 -18.59
N TRP A 87 7.38 -0.67 -18.10
CA TRP A 87 6.70 -1.95 -18.08
C TRP A 87 5.20 -1.77 -17.84
N THR A 88 4.41 -2.63 -18.47
CA THR A 88 3.00 -2.84 -18.18
C THR A 88 2.74 -4.33 -18.03
N GLY A 89 2.13 -4.73 -16.92
CA GLY A 89 1.78 -6.10 -16.63
C GLY A 89 0.45 -6.53 -17.24
N GLU A 90 0.25 -7.84 -17.27
CA GLU A 90 -1.08 -8.42 -17.50
C GLU A 90 -1.96 -8.28 -16.27
N ALA A 91 -3.24 -8.62 -16.40
CA ALA A 91 -4.16 -8.60 -15.26
C ALA A 91 -3.72 -9.59 -14.18
N LEU A 92 -3.45 -9.08 -12.99
CA LEU A 92 -3.03 -9.83 -11.81
C LEU A 92 -4.22 -10.08 -10.91
N GLN A 93 -4.58 -11.35 -10.71
CA GLN A 93 -5.69 -11.74 -9.86
C GLN A 93 -5.31 -11.66 -8.37
N PRO A 94 -6.29 -11.58 -7.44
CA PRO A 94 -6.01 -11.69 -6.01
C PRO A 94 -5.20 -12.94 -5.68
N SER A 95 -4.27 -12.84 -4.74
CA SER A 95 -3.30 -13.87 -4.34
C SER A 95 -2.16 -14.12 -5.33
N GLU A 96 -2.17 -13.49 -6.49
CA GLU A 96 -1.08 -13.60 -7.46
C GLU A 96 -0.01 -12.53 -7.24
N ALA A 97 1.18 -12.79 -7.77
CA ALA A 97 2.29 -11.85 -7.77
C ALA A 97 3.15 -11.99 -9.03
N PHE A 98 3.63 -10.85 -9.53
CA PHE A 98 4.75 -10.85 -10.47
C PHE A 98 6.05 -11.04 -9.71
N THR A 99 6.79 -12.08 -10.00
CA THR A 99 8.13 -12.35 -9.47
C THR A 99 9.23 -12.00 -10.48
N ARG A 100 8.86 -11.85 -11.73
CA ARG A 100 9.73 -11.41 -12.82
C ARG A 100 8.96 -10.50 -13.77
N ILE A 101 9.65 -9.46 -14.22
CA ILE A 101 9.14 -8.56 -15.26
C ILE A 101 10.22 -8.32 -16.30
N THR A 102 9.82 -7.89 -17.48
CA THR A 102 10.76 -7.51 -18.54
C THR A 102 10.54 -6.04 -18.87
N LEU A 103 11.52 -5.21 -18.58
CA LEU A 103 11.48 -3.79 -18.90
C LEU A 103 11.59 -3.58 -20.42
N GLN A 104 10.98 -2.51 -20.91
CA GLN A 104 11.08 -2.11 -22.31
C GLN A 104 12.49 -1.64 -22.68
N LYS A 105 13.26 -1.15 -21.69
CA LYS A 105 14.67 -0.82 -21.83
C LYS A 105 15.44 -1.14 -20.56
N ALA A 106 16.71 -1.48 -20.69
CA ALA A 106 17.62 -1.60 -19.56
C ALA A 106 17.96 -0.22 -19.00
N LEU A 107 18.17 -0.17 -17.70
CA LEU A 107 18.62 1.05 -16.99
C LEU A 107 20.07 0.90 -16.56
N ASP A 108 20.81 2.02 -16.60
CA ASP A 108 22.13 2.08 -16.02
C ASP A 108 22.05 2.13 -14.48
N ALA A 109 23.15 1.76 -13.81
CA ALA A 109 23.20 1.85 -12.36
C ALA A 109 22.91 3.26 -11.86
N GLY A 110 22.11 3.39 -10.82
CA GLY A 110 21.71 4.67 -10.25
C GLY A 110 20.35 4.59 -9.58
N GLU A 111 19.86 5.72 -9.11
CA GLU A 111 18.54 5.85 -8.52
C GLU A 111 17.62 6.65 -9.44
N TYR A 112 16.40 6.18 -9.62
CA TYR A 112 15.41 6.81 -10.50
C TYR A 112 14.09 6.96 -9.75
N GLY A 113 13.51 8.15 -9.81
CA GLY A 113 12.12 8.35 -9.41
C GLY A 113 11.17 7.71 -10.43
N ALA A 114 10.17 7.00 -9.94
CA ALA A 114 9.20 6.32 -10.77
C ALA A 114 7.80 6.32 -10.13
N THR A 115 6.81 5.99 -10.93
CA THR A 115 5.43 5.80 -10.52
C THR A 115 4.97 4.39 -10.89
N LEU A 116 4.43 3.67 -9.93
CA LEU A 116 3.70 2.44 -10.15
C LEU A 116 2.20 2.76 -10.13
N ARG A 117 1.56 2.65 -11.29
CA ARG A 117 0.12 2.87 -11.43
C ARG A 117 -0.61 1.54 -11.37
N TYR A 118 -1.72 1.54 -10.66
CA TYR A 118 -2.66 0.44 -10.57
C TYR A 118 -3.96 0.83 -11.27
N ASP A 119 -4.31 0.14 -12.33
CA ASP A 119 -5.63 0.15 -12.90
C ASP A 119 -6.39 -1.05 -12.37
N CYS A 120 -7.50 -0.81 -11.66
CA CYS A 120 -8.26 -1.85 -10.97
C CYS A 120 -9.53 -2.20 -11.73
N PHE A 121 -9.86 -3.49 -11.76
CA PHE A 121 -11.04 -4.00 -12.47
C PHE A 121 -11.80 -4.98 -11.57
N SER A 122 -13.12 -4.85 -11.52
CA SER A 122 -13.98 -5.81 -10.85
C SER A 122 -13.86 -7.20 -11.48
N ILE A 123 -13.70 -8.24 -10.66
CA ILE A 123 -13.51 -9.60 -11.14
C ILE A 123 -14.78 -10.16 -11.82
N PRO A 124 -16.02 -9.98 -11.28
CA PRO A 124 -17.19 -10.59 -11.88
C PRO A 124 -17.48 -10.13 -13.31
N ASP A 125 -17.26 -8.86 -13.61
CA ASP A 125 -17.71 -8.23 -14.86
C ASP A 125 -16.64 -7.41 -15.57
N ASN A 126 -15.40 -7.37 -15.03
CA ASN A 126 -14.29 -6.59 -15.56
C ASN A 126 -14.59 -5.09 -15.70
N THR A 127 -15.46 -4.57 -14.85
CA THR A 127 -15.78 -3.13 -14.82
C THR A 127 -14.60 -2.35 -14.25
N PRO A 128 -14.18 -1.24 -14.89
CA PRO A 128 -13.14 -0.38 -14.34
C PRO A 128 -13.54 0.19 -12.98
N LEU A 129 -12.62 0.10 -12.03
CA LEU A 129 -12.72 0.67 -10.69
C LEU A 129 -11.72 1.83 -10.54
N ASN A 130 -11.78 2.53 -9.42
CA ASN A 130 -10.79 3.54 -9.13
C ASN A 130 -9.41 2.90 -8.98
N GLY A 131 -8.43 3.48 -9.66
CA GLY A 131 -7.03 3.07 -9.56
C GLY A 131 -6.26 3.89 -8.53
N ALA A 132 -4.96 3.62 -8.44
CA ALA A 132 -4.03 4.34 -7.58
C ALA A 132 -2.69 4.53 -8.27
N GLU A 133 -1.95 5.54 -7.84
CA GLU A 133 -0.57 5.79 -8.25
C GLU A 133 0.32 5.88 -7.02
N ILE A 134 1.43 5.15 -7.04
CA ILE A 134 2.41 5.12 -5.96
C ILE A 134 3.74 5.60 -6.49
N LYS A 135 4.27 6.65 -5.86
CA LYS A 135 5.63 7.11 -6.10
C LYS A 135 6.62 6.21 -5.40
N LEU A 136 7.67 5.81 -6.10
CA LEU A 136 8.72 4.96 -5.58
C LEU A 136 10.07 5.31 -6.19
N THR A 137 11.12 4.75 -5.61
CA THR A 137 12.48 4.84 -6.12
C THR A 137 12.90 3.51 -6.75
N LEU A 138 13.49 3.55 -7.93
CA LEU A 138 14.19 2.40 -8.52
C LEU A 138 15.65 2.48 -8.12
N SER A 139 16.13 1.52 -7.36
CA SER A 139 17.55 1.37 -7.02
C SER A 139 18.17 0.35 -7.97
N VAL A 140 18.94 0.84 -8.94
CA VAL A 140 19.52 0.04 -10.03
C VAL A 140 21.01 -0.16 -9.77
N HIS A 141 21.45 -1.42 -9.65
CA HIS A 141 22.84 -1.76 -9.32
C HIS A 141 23.30 -3.10 -9.93
#